data_317e783a73fc38419aeb81ff5e319fc3
#
_entry.id   317e783a73fc38419aeb81ff5e319fc3
#
_cell.length_a   1.000
_cell.length_b   1.000
_cell.length_c   1.000
_cell.angle_alpha   90.00
_cell.angle_beta   90.00
_cell.angle_gamma   90.00
#
_symmetry.space_group_name_H-M   'P 1'
#
loop_
_entity.id
_entity.type
_entity.pdbx_description
1 polymer ?
#
loop_
_entity_poly.entity_id
_entity_poly.type
_entity_poly.pdbx_seq_one_letter_code
_entity_poly.pdbx_strand_id
1 'polypeptide(L)'
;DPDKKATQFIKRVQGVVFRQRYVRIDYDCPRSLLDQATAITPGLESPTVAPMADPEWAAVRAMVPRRDHQNLMDELSELGARAILASDIRSCRF
;
A
#
# COMPACT_ATOMS: atom_id res chain seq x y z
N ASP A 1 31.19 10.41 -8.91
CA ASP A 1 31.29 9.11 -9.57
C ASP A 1 30.20 8.98 -10.62
N PRO A 2 30.54 8.86 -11.92
CA PRO A 2 29.55 8.74 -12.99
C PRO A 2 28.60 7.54 -12.81
N ASP A 3 29.09 6.40 -12.33
CA ASP A 3 28.29 5.20 -12.11
C ASP A 3 27.25 5.43 -11.00
N LYS A 4 27.63 6.15 -9.95
CA LYS A 4 26.70 6.50 -8.87
C LYS A 4 25.59 7.41 -9.36
N LYS A 5 25.92 8.42 -10.20
CA LYS A 5 24.93 9.34 -10.76
C LYS A 5 23.98 8.61 -11.71
N ALA A 6 24.48 7.69 -12.53
CA ALA A 6 23.66 6.89 -13.42
C ALA A 6 22.68 6.00 -12.63
N THR A 7 23.16 5.37 -11.55
CA THR A 7 22.33 4.55 -10.68
C THR A 7 21.23 5.39 -10.02
N GLN A 8 21.56 6.60 -9.55
CA GLN A 8 20.57 7.51 -8.96
C GLN A 8 19.52 7.94 -9.97
N PHE A 9 19.92 8.23 -11.20
CA PHE A 9 18.99 8.59 -12.27
C PHE A 9 18.03 7.45 -12.57
N ILE A 10 18.53 6.22 -12.71
CA ILE A 10 17.70 5.04 -12.96
C ILE A 10 16.68 4.85 -11.83
N LYS A 11 17.10 4.98 -10.59
CA LYS A 11 16.18 4.86 -9.43
C LYS A 11 15.09 5.91 -9.45
N ARG A 12 15.40 7.14 -9.86
CA ARG A 12 14.40 8.20 -9.99
C ARG A 12 13.36 7.86 -11.08
N VAL A 13 13.81 7.37 -12.23
CA VAL A 13 12.91 6.97 -13.32
C VAL A 13 12.02 5.82 -12.88
N GLN A 14 12.58 4.80 -12.22
CA GLN A 14 11.80 3.70 -11.67
C GLN A 14 10.75 4.18 -10.66
N GLY A 15 11.12 5.16 -9.81
CA GLY A 15 10.19 5.75 -8.86
C GLY A 15 9.04 6.49 -9.53
N VAL A 16 9.30 7.21 -10.62
CA VAL A 16 8.26 7.90 -11.39
C VAL A 16 7.29 6.89 -12.00
N VAL A 17 7.80 5.82 -12.62
CA VAL A 17 6.96 4.78 -13.21
C VAL A 17 6.11 4.11 -12.14
N PHE A 18 6.71 3.78 -10.98
CA PHE A 18 6.00 3.15 -9.89
C PHE A 18 4.82 4.01 -9.42
N ARG A 19 5.06 5.30 -9.12
CA ARG A 19 4.00 6.19 -8.63
C ARG A 19 2.89 6.43 -9.63
N GLN A 20 3.14 6.24 -10.92
CA GLN A 20 2.11 6.33 -11.95
C GLN A 20 1.22 5.09 -12.00
N ARG A 21 1.74 3.93 -11.62
CA ARG A 21 1.06 2.63 -11.72
C ARG A 21 0.45 2.15 -10.42
N TYR A 22 0.85 2.72 -9.30
CA TYR A 22 0.46 2.26 -7.96
C TYR A 22 -0.10 3.40 -7.13
N VAL A 23 -0.95 3.05 -6.19
CA VAL A 23 -1.43 3.97 -5.14
C VAL A 23 -1.20 3.32 -3.79
N ARG A 24 -1.17 4.14 -2.74
CA ARG A 24 -1.10 3.67 -1.38
C ARG A 24 -2.51 3.55 -0.82
N ILE A 25 -2.84 2.39 -0.28
CA ILE A 25 -4.08 2.18 0.45
C ILE A 25 -3.74 2.05 1.94
N ASP A 26 -4.50 2.77 2.77
CA ASP A 26 -4.46 2.68 4.22
C ASP A 26 -5.85 2.30 4.69
N TYR A 27 -5.94 1.40 5.68
CA TYR A 27 -7.22 1.04 6.28
C TYR A 27 -7.03 0.49 7.68
N ASP A 28 -8.13 0.50 8.45
CA ASP A 28 -8.20 -0.13 9.76
C ASP A 28 -8.96 -1.44 9.64
N CYS A 29 -8.48 -2.47 10.31
CA CYS A 29 -9.05 -3.81 10.18
C CYS A 29 -9.11 -4.50 11.54
N PRO A 30 -10.22 -5.18 11.87
CA PRO A 30 -10.25 -6.06 13.04
C PRO A 30 -9.15 -7.11 12.92
N ARG A 31 -8.45 -7.39 14.01
CA ARG A 31 -7.37 -8.39 14.00
C ARG A 31 -7.86 -9.77 13.59
N SER A 32 -9.11 -10.10 13.90
CA SER A 32 -9.71 -11.37 13.50
C SER A 32 -9.83 -11.53 11.98
N LEU A 33 -9.82 -10.42 11.23
CA LEU A 33 -9.93 -10.42 9.77
C LEU A 33 -8.62 -10.04 9.07
N LEU A 34 -7.55 -9.87 9.84
CA LEU A 34 -6.28 -9.34 9.32
C LEU A 34 -5.69 -10.20 8.21
N ASP A 35 -5.70 -11.53 8.38
CA ASP A 35 -5.16 -12.42 7.36
C ASP A 35 -5.95 -12.34 6.05
N GLN A 36 -7.27 -12.23 6.13
CA GLN A 36 -8.12 -12.07 4.95
C GLN A 36 -7.89 -10.72 4.27
N ALA A 37 -7.78 -9.65 5.07
CA ALA A 37 -7.55 -8.31 4.55
C ALA A 37 -6.19 -8.19 3.86
N THR A 38 -5.14 -8.71 4.47
CA THR A 38 -3.79 -8.64 3.89
C THR A 38 -3.65 -9.53 2.65
N ALA A 39 -4.48 -10.57 2.51
CA ALA A 39 -4.54 -11.35 1.29
C ALA A 39 -5.14 -10.54 0.12
N ILE A 40 -6.07 -9.62 0.40
CA ILE A 40 -6.62 -8.71 -0.61
C ILE A 40 -5.57 -7.67 -1.04
N THR A 41 -4.75 -7.19 -0.09
CA THR A 41 -3.72 -6.17 -0.35
C THR A 41 -2.34 -6.69 0.05
N PRO A 42 -1.77 -7.63 -0.72
CA PRO A 42 -0.48 -8.22 -0.36
C PRO A 42 0.69 -7.23 -0.45
N GLY A 43 0.50 -6.12 -1.18
CA GLY A 43 1.54 -5.12 -1.34
C GLY A 43 2.63 -5.54 -2.31
N LEU A 44 3.67 -4.71 -2.44
CA LEU A 44 4.82 -5.00 -3.33
C LEU A 44 5.70 -6.12 -2.74
N GLU A 45 6.02 -6.02 -1.46
CA GLU A 45 6.79 -7.04 -0.74
C GLU A 45 5.93 -7.68 0.33
N SER A 46 5.35 -6.86 1.19
CA SER A 46 4.37 -7.26 2.19
C SER A 46 3.65 -6.01 2.69
N PRO A 47 2.42 -6.12 3.17
CA PRO A 47 1.74 -4.97 3.76
C PRO A 47 2.39 -4.60 5.09
N THR A 48 2.35 -3.30 5.41
CA THR A 48 2.76 -2.83 6.72
C THR A 48 1.57 -2.92 7.67
N VAL A 49 1.76 -3.55 8.82
CA VAL A 49 0.73 -3.69 9.86
C VAL A 49 1.22 -3.00 11.12
N ALA A 50 0.41 -2.09 11.65
CA ALA A 50 0.72 -1.36 12.86
C ALA A 50 -0.37 -1.54 13.91
N PRO A 51 -0.01 -1.64 15.20
CA PRO A 51 -1.01 -1.72 16.26
C PRO A 51 -1.76 -0.41 16.40
N MET A 52 -3.02 -0.49 16.81
CA MET A 52 -3.84 0.66 17.14
C MET A 52 -4.03 0.75 18.65
N ALA A 53 -4.56 1.88 19.13
CA ALA A 53 -4.85 2.04 20.56
C ALA A 53 -5.82 0.94 21.04
N ASP A 54 -6.80 0.56 20.20
CA ASP A 54 -7.66 -0.58 20.46
C ASP A 54 -6.90 -1.86 20.02
N PRO A 55 -6.59 -2.78 20.96
CA PRO A 55 -5.80 -3.97 20.63
C PRO A 55 -6.53 -4.96 19.73
N GLU A 56 -7.83 -4.83 19.54
CA GLU A 56 -8.61 -5.68 18.64
C GLU A 56 -8.56 -5.22 17.17
N TRP A 57 -7.96 -4.04 16.92
CA TRP A 57 -7.83 -3.46 15.61
C TRP A 57 -6.37 -3.27 15.23
N ALA A 58 -6.11 -3.28 13.94
CA ALA A 58 -4.79 -2.99 13.38
C ALA A 58 -4.92 -2.02 12.21
N ALA A 59 -3.92 -1.19 12.01
CA ALA A 59 -3.81 -0.33 10.84
C ALA A 59 -2.95 -1.01 9.78
N VAL A 60 -3.38 -0.98 8.53
CA VAL A 60 -2.69 -1.64 7.43
C VAL A 60 -2.40 -0.62 6.34
N ARG A 61 -1.21 -0.73 5.76
CA ARG A 61 -0.78 0.07 4.62
C ARG A 61 -0.19 -0.85 3.57
N ALA A 62 -0.61 -0.66 2.31
CA ALA A 62 -0.09 -1.44 1.20
C ALA A 62 -0.08 -0.60 -0.07
N MET A 63 0.84 -0.91 -0.98
CA MET A 63 0.85 -0.36 -2.33
C MET A 63 0.10 -1.31 -3.24
N VAL A 64 -0.85 -0.79 -4.00
CA VAL A 64 -1.68 -1.61 -4.89
C VAL A 64 -1.71 -1.00 -6.30
N PRO A 65 -1.93 -1.82 -7.34
CA PRO A 65 -2.05 -1.28 -8.70
C PRO A 65 -3.18 -0.26 -8.78
N ARG A 66 -2.89 0.87 -9.39
CA ARG A 66 -3.87 1.96 -9.52
C ARG A 66 -5.15 1.49 -10.19
N ARG A 67 -5.04 0.66 -11.21
CA ARG A 67 -6.20 0.16 -11.96
C ARG A 67 -7.15 -0.69 -11.10
N ASP A 68 -6.66 -1.27 -10.00
CA ASP A 68 -7.42 -2.19 -9.16
C ASP A 68 -7.92 -1.57 -7.87
N HIS A 69 -7.48 -0.34 -7.55
CA HIS A 69 -7.67 0.19 -6.19
C HIS A 69 -9.14 0.36 -5.80
N GLN A 70 -10.02 0.75 -6.72
CA GLN A 70 -11.45 0.90 -6.41
C GLN A 70 -12.08 -0.44 -6.05
N ASN A 71 -11.80 -1.48 -6.84
CA ASN A 71 -12.31 -2.82 -6.56
C ASN A 71 -11.78 -3.36 -5.24
N LEU A 72 -10.50 -3.13 -4.95
CA LEU A 72 -9.89 -3.57 -3.70
C LEU A 72 -10.48 -2.84 -2.49
N MET A 73 -10.78 -1.55 -2.61
CA MET A 73 -11.45 -0.79 -1.56
C MET A 73 -12.84 -1.34 -1.28
N ASP A 74 -13.57 -1.72 -2.34
CA ASP A 74 -14.90 -2.33 -2.20
C ASP A 74 -14.80 -3.67 -1.48
N GLU A 75 -13.85 -4.52 -1.86
CA GLU A 75 -13.63 -5.81 -1.21
C GLU A 75 -13.28 -5.65 0.27
N LEU A 76 -12.40 -4.70 0.59
CA LEU A 76 -12.04 -4.41 1.97
C LEU A 76 -13.24 -3.92 2.79
N SER A 77 -14.06 -3.07 2.21
CA SER A 77 -15.28 -2.57 2.87
C SER A 77 -16.26 -3.71 3.16
N GLU A 78 -16.47 -4.60 2.20
CA GLU A 78 -17.33 -5.77 2.37
C GLU A 78 -16.80 -6.72 3.44
N LEU A 79 -15.48 -6.87 3.53
CA LEU A 79 -14.86 -7.71 4.54
C LEU A 79 -15.06 -7.18 5.96
N GLY A 80 -15.15 -5.86 6.13
CA GLY A 80 -15.31 -5.22 7.43
C GLY A 80 -14.20 -4.24 7.79
N ALA A 81 -13.30 -3.92 6.86
CA ALA A 81 -12.32 -2.87 7.05
C ALA A 81 -13.00 -1.51 7.09
N ARG A 82 -12.38 -0.55 7.77
CA ARG A 82 -12.90 0.81 7.95
C ARG A 82 -11.83 1.84 7.67
N ALA A 83 -12.25 3.10 7.51
CA ALA A 83 -11.35 4.22 7.24
C ALA A 83 -10.42 3.93 6.06
N ILE A 84 -11.00 3.39 4.99
CA ILE A 84 -10.24 2.97 3.81
C ILE A 84 -9.90 4.20 2.99
N LEU A 85 -8.60 4.49 2.84
CA LEU A 85 -8.11 5.67 2.14
C LEU A 85 -7.17 5.23 1.02
N ALA A 86 -7.27 5.90 -0.12
CA ALA A 86 -6.30 5.75 -1.20
C ALA A 86 -5.62 7.09 -1.45
N SER A 87 -4.32 7.08 -1.61
CA SER A 87 -3.56 8.29 -1.87
C SER A 87 -2.49 8.05 -2.92
N ASP A 88 -2.20 9.12 -3.66
CA ASP A 88 -1.13 9.08 -4.65
C ASP A 88 0.23 9.04 -3.96
N ILE A 89 1.18 8.36 -4.58
CA ILE A 89 2.56 8.31 -4.12
C ILE A 89 3.27 9.52 -4.71
N ARG A 90 3.78 10.39 -3.85
CA ARG A 90 4.43 11.64 -4.27
C ARG A 90 5.79 11.40 -4.90
N SER A 91 6.59 10.56 -4.26
CA SER A 91 7.89 10.13 -4.78
C SER A 91 8.27 8.82 -4.10
N CYS A 92 9.09 8.03 -4.76
CA CYS A 92 9.60 6.79 -4.18
C CYS A 92 11.00 6.48 -4.71
N ARG A 93 11.70 5.64 -3.98
CA ARG A 93 13.02 5.08 -4.32
C ARG A 93 13.01 3.61 -3.93
N PHE A 94 13.73 2.84 -4.71
CA PHE A 94 13.87 1.39 -4.44
C PHE A 94 15.30 1.04 -4.10
#